data_c81670602f816057f90dc4e693b15996
#
_entry.id   c81670602f816057f90dc4e693b15996
#
_cell.length_a   1.000
_cell.length_b   1.000
_cell.length_c   1.000
_cell.angle_alpha   90.00
_cell.angle_beta   90.00
_cell.angle_gamma   90.00
#
_symmetry.space_group_name_H-M   'P 1'
#
loop_
_entity.id
_entity.type
_entity.pdbx_description
1 polymer ?
#
loop_
_entity_poly.entity_id
_entity_poly.type
_entity_poly.pdbx_seq_one_letter_code
_entity_poly.pdbx_strand_id
1 'polypeptide(L)'
;MHKANRLFGVLMTAATIAACTPSEPQVKIVQLTVGAYNHDLDNNDNFSPDGKWLAYDTRTGIGGIGGSPSVERVNIETGKVEELFAVRDNHSWGPGAGAASYHPTENKVIFIHGLDLCSEKNPYQQWKRTGVIVEDNHPNVPIHMDARDVTPPFTAGALRGGTHRHEWSKDGKWVGYTYNDAILQALETTTGKTLNLRTVGVSTRLKPVLVDKSGEGENVSGEWYSVLVVRVVPDPVPGSDEVSNAASDSWVGTGSYLNKSGKKQVARAFIGKVRSKNNQPVDELFVVDIPDSINQPGEFGPLEGTPTTFPMPPKGTVQRRLTFTAETAHPGCGGVVRSSSDGKWIAYLAADAKGAQQIFLISPDGGSSRQITEHPAGVQSCARWSTDNQSICYMTENSIVICKVSDEPFEKRFHRITPTSKEELSNIVWSVDGKTVAFNRSVKTEGAKEAWKQIFLAKLIQP
;
A
#
# COMPACT_ATOMS: atom_id res chain seq x y z
N MET A 1 36.48 15.58 87.87
CA MET A 1 35.83 14.47 87.21
C MET A 1 35.04 15.07 86.01
N HIS A 2 35.66 15.09 84.83
CA HIS A 2 35.01 15.61 83.62
C HIS A 2 34.79 14.42 82.69
N LYS A 3 33.52 14.17 82.38
CA LYS A 3 33.10 13.22 81.31
C LYS A 3 33.01 13.95 79.96
N ALA A 4 33.82 13.50 79.01
CA ALA A 4 33.75 13.96 77.64
C ALA A 4 32.73 13.13 76.86
N ASN A 5 31.72 13.79 76.27
CA ASN A 5 30.77 13.22 75.31
C ASN A 5 31.39 13.29 73.91
N ARG A 6 31.61 12.14 73.28
CA ARG A 6 31.92 12.06 71.83
C ARG A 6 30.62 11.94 71.05
N LEU A 7 30.35 12.95 70.23
CA LEU A 7 29.30 12.89 69.16
C LEU A 7 29.91 12.10 67.96
N PHE A 8 29.25 11.03 67.60
CA PHE A 8 29.48 10.35 66.30
C PHE A 8 28.58 10.99 65.25
N GLY A 9 29.16 11.73 64.28
CA GLY A 9 28.45 12.20 63.10
C GLY A 9 28.42 11.08 62.06
N VAL A 10 27.19 10.66 61.67
CA VAL A 10 26.95 9.77 60.54
C VAL A 10 26.87 10.61 59.26
N LEU A 11 27.90 10.50 58.41
CA LEU A 11 27.84 11.07 57.05
C LEU A 11 26.94 10.16 56.18
N MET A 12 25.76 10.62 55.83
CA MET A 12 24.95 10.01 54.77
C MET A 12 25.44 10.54 53.41
N THR A 13 26.12 9.70 52.67
CA THR A 13 26.40 9.93 51.25
C THR A 13 25.15 9.60 50.43
N ALA A 14 24.50 10.64 49.93
CA ALA A 14 23.44 10.49 48.95
C ALA A 14 24.05 10.10 47.62
N ALA A 15 23.84 8.85 47.22
CA ALA A 15 24.15 8.38 45.86
C ALA A 15 23.10 8.91 44.93
N THR A 16 23.41 9.91 44.12
CA THR A 16 22.61 10.35 42.99
C THR A 16 22.66 9.27 41.92
N ILE A 17 21.59 8.49 41.80
CA ILE A 17 21.38 7.62 40.64
C ILE A 17 21.04 8.56 39.48
N ALA A 18 22.00 8.82 38.61
CA ALA A 18 21.72 9.46 37.33
C ALA A 18 20.83 8.50 36.52
N ALA A 19 19.55 8.82 36.39
CA ALA A 19 18.67 8.15 35.46
C ALA A 19 19.22 8.42 34.03
N CYS A 20 19.80 7.41 33.39
CA CYS A 20 20.07 7.45 31.96
C CYS A 20 18.72 7.58 31.24
N THR A 21 18.34 8.78 30.88
CA THR A 21 17.32 8.98 29.84
C THR A 21 17.87 8.36 28.55
N PRO A 22 17.14 7.44 27.91
CA PRO A 22 17.57 6.94 26.61
C PRO A 22 17.77 8.13 25.67
N SER A 23 18.98 8.29 25.14
CA SER A 23 19.24 9.32 24.16
C SER A 23 18.35 9.07 22.95
N GLU A 24 17.70 10.11 22.45
CA GLU A 24 16.94 10.01 21.17
C GLU A 24 17.86 9.45 20.09
N PRO A 25 17.37 8.53 19.24
CA PRO A 25 18.19 7.98 18.18
C PRO A 25 18.70 9.11 17.27
N GLN A 26 20.01 9.18 17.09
CA GLN A 26 20.59 10.11 16.13
C GLN A 26 20.15 9.69 14.73
N VAL A 27 19.71 10.64 13.91
CA VAL A 27 19.26 10.39 12.55
C VAL A 27 20.14 11.13 11.56
N LYS A 28 20.69 10.41 10.58
CA LYS A 28 21.42 11.00 9.46
C LYS A 28 20.54 11.01 8.22
N ILE A 29 20.22 12.20 7.71
CA ILE A 29 19.47 12.36 6.46
C ILE A 29 20.46 12.49 5.29
N VAL A 30 20.25 11.68 4.25
CA VAL A 30 21.07 11.65 3.03
C VAL A 30 20.17 11.75 1.83
N GLN A 31 20.43 12.65 0.90
CA GLN A 31 19.82 12.66 -0.43
C GLN A 31 20.48 11.57 -1.26
N LEU A 32 19.68 10.62 -1.81
CA LEU A 32 20.18 9.48 -2.54
C LEU A 32 20.19 9.72 -4.06
N THR A 33 19.15 10.37 -4.58
CA THR A 33 19.01 10.63 -6.02
C THR A 33 19.07 12.12 -6.32
N VAL A 34 19.56 12.45 -7.51
CA VAL A 34 19.63 13.82 -8.04
C VAL A 34 19.32 13.76 -9.54
N GLY A 35 18.36 14.56 -9.99
CA GLY A 35 17.99 14.59 -11.42
C GLY A 35 16.89 15.58 -11.71
N ALA A 36 16.67 15.84 -13.00
CA ALA A 36 15.60 16.70 -13.51
C ALA A 36 14.36 15.85 -13.90
N TYR A 37 14.07 14.83 -13.12
CA TYR A 37 12.90 13.96 -13.23
C TYR A 37 12.53 13.36 -11.87
N ASN A 38 11.35 12.79 -11.75
CA ASN A 38 10.89 12.19 -10.50
C ASN A 38 11.47 10.79 -10.28
N HIS A 39 11.81 10.49 -9.03
CA HIS A 39 12.19 9.17 -8.54
C HIS A 39 11.11 8.76 -7.53
N ASP A 40 9.96 8.26 -8.00
CA ASP A 40 8.75 8.14 -7.20
C ASP A 40 8.64 6.76 -6.51
N LEU A 41 8.59 6.75 -5.17
CA LEU A 41 8.43 5.56 -4.34
C LEU A 41 6.94 5.21 -4.11
N ASP A 42 6.06 5.40 -5.10
CA ASP A 42 4.59 5.29 -4.97
C ASP A 42 4.08 3.86 -4.79
N ASN A 43 4.74 3.04 -3.99
CA ASN A 43 4.19 1.75 -3.60
C ASN A 43 4.64 1.36 -2.19
N ASN A 44 4.42 0.11 -1.84
CA ASN A 44 4.98 -0.55 -0.66
C ASN A 44 6.22 -1.34 -1.12
N ASP A 45 7.05 -1.84 -0.25
CA ASP A 45 8.12 -2.80 -0.60
C ASP A 45 9.05 -2.38 -1.75
N ASN A 46 9.50 -1.13 -1.74
CA ASN A 46 10.45 -0.61 -2.73
C ASN A 46 11.89 -1.12 -2.52
N PHE A 47 12.24 -1.58 -1.31
CA PHE A 47 13.55 -2.18 -1.05
C PHE A 47 13.67 -3.58 -1.64
N SER A 48 14.83 -3.89 -2.24
CA SER A 48 15.20 -5.25 -2.62
C SER A 48 15.30 -6.18 -1.39
N PRO A 49 15.19 -7.51 -1.57
CA PRO A 49 15.27 -8.46 -0.46
C PRO A 49 16.55 -8.37 0.37
N ASP A 50 17.68 -8.03 -0.25
CA ASP A 50 18.97 -7.82 0.41
C ASP A 50 19.13 -6.40 0.99
N GLY A 51 18.13 -5.54 0.83
CA GLY A 51 18.11 -4.18 1.32
C GLY A 51 19.04 -3.20 0.60
N LYS A 52 19.72 -3.60 -0.49
CA LYS A 52 20.73 -2.76 -1.16
C LYS A 52 20.20 -1.84 -2.24
N TRP A 53 19.01 -2.11 -2.75
CA TRP A 53 18.41 -1.36 -3.83
C TRP A 53 17.03 -0.84 -3.47
N LEU A 54 16.65 0.29 -4.07
CA LEU A 54 15.30 0.86 -4.04
C LEU A 54 14.76 0.94 -5.46
N ALA A 55 13.65 0.26 -5.74
CA ALA A 55 12.92 0.42 -7.00
C ALA A 55 12.00 1.64 -6.94
N TYR A 56 11.89 2.36 -8.05
CA TYR A 56 11.04 3.53 -8.20
C TYR A 56 10.60 3.69 -9.66
N ASP A 57 9.63 4.54 -9.92
CA ASP A 57 9.27 4.94 -11.28
C ASP A 57 9.63 6.42 -11.55
N THR A 58 9.73 6.74 -12.84
CA THR A 58 10.17 8.04 -13.32
C THR A 58 9.02 8.90 -13.82
N ARG A 59 7.80 8.69 -13.30
CA ARG A 59 6.58 9.38 -13.75
C ARG A 59 6.75 10.89 -13.82
N THR A 60 6.17 11.47 -14.85
CA THR A 60 6.13 12.92 -15.04
C THR A 60 4.93 13.54 -14.32
N GLY A 61 4.97 14.84 -14.09
CA GLY A 61 3.81 15.58 -13.57
C GLY A 61 2.60 15.57 -14.50
N ILE A 62 2.82 15.26 -15.79
CA ILE A 62 1.78 15.14 -16.82
C ILE A 62 1.56 13.67 -17.14
N GLY A 63 0.30 13.20 -17.09
CA GLY A 63 -0.08 11.83 -17.42
C GLY A 63 0.11 10.80 -16.28
N GLY A 64 0.74 11.16 -15.17
CA GLY A 64 0.94 10.23 -14.04
C GLY A 64 1.69 8.96 -14.47
N ILE A 65 1.17 7.76 -14.15
CA ILE A 65 1.77 6.48 -14.57
C ILE A 65 1.78 6.34 -16.11
N GLY A 66 0.74 6.79 -16.81
CA GLY A 66 0.70 6.74 -18.27
C GLY A 66 1.85 7.52 -18.93
N GLY A 67 2.31 8.60 -18.31
CA GLY A 67 3.47 9.38 -18.77
C GLY A 67 4.82 8.92 -18.21
N SER A 68 4.89 7.82 -17.46
CA SER A 68 6.11 7.33 -16.84
C SER A 68 6.93 6.46 -17.82
N PRO A 69 8.14 6.89 -18.22
CA PRO A 69 8.91 6.20 -19.24
C PRO A 69 9.65 4.96 -18.74
N SER A 70 9.89 4.83 -17.43
CA SER A 70 10.69 3.72 -16.92
C SER A 70 10.39 3.36 -15.47
N VAL A 71 10.78 2.14 -15.12
CA VAL A 71 11.02 1.65 -13.77
C VAL A 71 12.51 1.46 -13.59
N GLU A 72 13.06 2.06 -12.56
CA GLU A 72 14.48 2.06 -12.26
C GLU A 72 14.73 1.60 -10.82
N ARG A 73 16.00 1.36 -10.50
CA ARG A 73 16.45 1.14 -9.13
C ARG A 73 17.70 1.93 -8.81
N VAL A 74 17.87 2.30 -7.56
CA VAL A 74 19.08 2.97 -7.07
C VAL A 74 19.70 2.18 -5.93
N ASN A 75 21.02 2.03 -5.97
CA ASN A 75 21.78 1.41 -4.89
C ASN A 75 21.92 2.37 -3.71
N ILE A 76 21.53 1.95 -2.50
CA ILE A 76 21.45 2.83 -1.32
C ILE A 76 22.81 3.24 -0.73
N GLU A 77 23.89 2.56 -1.11
CA GLU A 77 25.25 2.85 -0.64
C GLU A 77 26.02 3.70 -1.65
N THR A 78 25.93 3.33 -2.93
CA THR A 78 26.73 3.94 -4.00
C THR A 78 26.02 5.04 -4.77
N GLY A 79 24.67 5.11 -4.70
CA GLY A 79 23.86 6.00 -5.53
C GLY A 79 23.79 5.58 -7.01
N LYS A 80 24.35 4.40 -7.37
CA LYS A 80 24.28 3.88 -8.74
C LYS A 80 22.83 3.63 -9.14
N VAL A 81 22.40 4.20 -10.27
CA VAL A 81 21.09 3.99 -10.87
C VAL A 81 21.19 2.92 -11.96
N GLU A 82 20.20 2.03 -12.03
CA GLU A 82 20.06 1.01 -13.07
C GLU A 82 18.60 0.98 -13.54
N GLU A 83 18.41 0.92 -14.87
CA GLU A 83 17.11 0.72 -15.47
C GLU A 83 16.71 -0.77 -15.38
N LEU A 84 15.49 -1.03 -14.87
CA LEU A 84 14.87 -2.34 -14.84
C LEU A 84 13.96 -2.55 -16.07
N PHE A 85 13.23 -1.51 -16.44
CA PHE A 85 12.30 -1.54 -17.55
C PHE A 85 12.12 -0.17 -18.17
N ALA A 86 12.29 -0.08 -19.50
CA ALA A 86 11.98 1.09 -20.30
C ALA A 86 10.73 0.85 -21.15
N VAL A 87 9.79 1.78 -21.08
CA VAL A 87 8.59 1.76 -21.92
C VAL A 87 8.94 2.23 -23.32
N ARG A 88 8.74 1.37 -24.32
CA ARG A 88 8.94 1.74 -25.71
C ARG A 88 7.87 2.74 -26.16
N ASP A 89 8.28 3.74 -26.91
CA ASP A 89 7.38 4.75 -27.50
C ASP A 89 6.43 5.38 -26.47
N ASN A 90 6.96 5.70 -25.28
CA ASN A 90 6.17 6.33 -24.23
C ASN A 90 5.81 7.78 -24.57
N HIS A 91 4.54 8.13 -24.34
CA HIS A 91 3.99 9.46 -24.53
C HIS A 91 3.18 9.89 -23.30
N SER A 92 2.72 11.12 -23.26
CA SER A 92 1.82 11.61 -22.17
C SER A 92 0.51 10.83 -22.07
N TRP A 93 0.10 10.16 -23.14
CA TRP A 93 -1.11 9.29 -23.17
C TRP A 93 -0.81 7.80 -22.86
N GLY A 94 0.42 7.42 -22.66
CA GLY A 94 0.79 6.03 -22.36
C GLY A 94 1.78 5.42 -23.35
N PRO A 95 2.07 4.12 -23.16
CA PRO A 95 1.45 3.21 -22.19
C PRO A 95 1.89 3.42 -20.75
N GLY A 96 3.11 3.84 -20.47
CA GLY A 96 3.68 4.11 -19.15
C GLY A 96 3.85 2.91 -18.23
N ALA A 97 4.78 3.03 -17.26
CA ALA A 97 5.04 2.02 -16.25
C ALA A 97 5.24 2.67 -14.86
N GLY A 98 4.79 2.05 -13.77
CA GLY A 98 5.01 2.62 -12.43
C GLY A 98 4.40 1.86 -11.29
N ALA A 99 4.50 2.45 -10.10
CA ALA A 99 4.10 1.84 -8.83
C ALA A 99 4.83 0.50 -8.57
N ALA A 100 6.17 0.55 -8.64
CA ALA A 100 7.05 -0.61 -8.53
C ALA A 100 7.12 -1.17 -7.11
N SER A 101 7.17 -2.50 -6.98
CA SER A 101 7.30 -3.22 -5.71
C SER A 101 8.21 -4.43 -5.88
N TYR A 102 9.23 -4.57 -5.03
CA TYR A 102 10.09 -5.75 -5.01
C TYR A 102 9.38 -6.97 -4.43
N HIS A 103 9.71 -8.14 -4.98
CA HIS A 103 9.36 -9.42 -4.36
C HIS A 103 10.11 -9.58 -3.03
N PRO A 104 9.48 -10.14 -1.97
CA PRO A 104 10.07 -10.16 -0.65
C PRO A 104 11.35 -11.00 -0.50
N THR A 105 11.59 -11.98 -1.39
CA THR A 105 12.71 -12.93 -1.29
C THR A 105 13.47 -13.16 -2.59
N GLU A 106 12.95 -12.70 -3.73
CA GLU A 106 13.56 -12.88 -5.06
C GLU A 106 13.89 -11.51 -5.67
N ASN A 107 14.97 -11.42 -6.44
CA ASN A 107 15.41 -10.19 -7.10
C ASN A 107 14.57 -9.93 -8.36
N LYS A 108 13.35 -9.52 -8.18
CA LYS A 108 12.41 -9.15 -9.24
C LYS A 108 11.41 -8.10 -8.73
N VAL A 109 10.94 -7.29 -9.64
CA VAL A 109 10.01 -6.19 -9.36
C VAL A 109 8.72 -6.41 -10.14
N ILE A 110 7.57 -6.13 -9.51
CA ILE A 110 6.28 -6.01 -10.17
C ILE A 110 5.88 -4.54 -10.26
N PHE A 111 5.26 -4.15 -11.36
CA PHE A 111 4.79 -2.78 -11.58
C PHE A 111 3.55 -2.77 -12.49
N ILE A 112 2.87 -1.63 -12.54
CA ILE A 112 1.80 -1.37 -13.51
C ILE A 112 2.43 -1.10 -14.87
N HIS A 113 1.93 -1.76 -15.91
CA HIS A 113 2.22 -1.42 -17.30
C HIS A 113 0.92 -1.09 -18.03
N GLY A 114 0.87 0.02 -18.73
CA GLY A 114 -0.22 0.34 -19.65
C GLY A 114 -0.21 -0.59 -20.86
N LEU A 115 -1.32 -0.68 -21.57
CA LEU A 115 -1.37 -1.51 -22.78
C LEU A 115 -0.57 -0.86 -23.90
N ASP A 116 0.21 -1.67 -24.66
CA ASP A 116 1.03 -1.21 -25.80
C ASP A 116 0.23 -0.56 -26.93
N LEU A 117 -1.10 -0.78 -26.95
CA LEU A 117 -2.02 -0.17 -27.90
C LEU A 117 -2.48 1.25 -27.52
N CYS A 118 -1.88 1.86 -26.49
CA CYS A 118 -2.16 3.23 -26.14
C CYS A 118 -1.82 4.19 -27.30
N SER A 119 -2.69 5.18 -27.50
CA SER A 119 -2.51 6.23 -28.49
C SER A 119 -3.24 7.48 -28.01
N GLU A 120 -3.05 8.62 -28.68
CA GLU A 120 -3.77 9.86 -28.37
C GLU A 120 -5.30 9.68 -28.38
N LYS A 121 -5.83 8.88 -29.32
CA LYS A 121 -7.26 8.54 -29.41
C LYS A 121 -7.69 7.43 -28.46
N ASN A 122 -6.76 6.66 -27.94
CA ASN A 122 -7.00 5.53 -27.04
C ASN A 122 -6.00 5.57 -25.87
N PRO A 123 -6.07 6.61 -25.01
CA PRO A 123 -5.05 6.85 -23.99
C PRO A 123 -5.09 5.80 -22.86
N TYR A 124 -4.00 5.76 -22.08
CA TYR A 124 -3.94 5.04 -20.82
C TYR A 124 -5.14 5.39 -19.93
N GLN A 125 -5.75 4.34 -19.36
CA GLN A 125 -6.88 4.45 -18.44
C GLN A 125 -6.76 3.42 -17.30
N GLN A 126 -7.52 3.62 -16.23
CA GLN A 126 -7.51 2.72 -15.08
C GLN A 126 -7.86 1.27 -15.41
N TRP A 127 -8.64 1.03 -16.46
CA TRP A 127 -9.05 -0.28 -16.95
C TRP A 127 -8.18 -0.82 -18.12
N LYS A 128 -7.10 -0.10 -18.49
CA LYS A 128 -6.18 -0.44 -19.59
C LYS A 128 -4.75 -0.60 -19.10
N ARG A 129 -4.55 -1.50 -18.15
CA ARG A 129 -3.25 -1.77 -17.56
C ARG A 129 -3.16 -3.19 -17.02
N THR A 130 -1.95 -3.71 -16.86
CA THR A 130 -1.64 -5.05 -16.36
C THR A 130 -0.51 -5.00 -15.35
N GLY A 131 -0.35 -6.06 -14.57
CA GLY A 131 0.83 -6.30 -13.74
C GLY A 131 1.93 -6.95 -14.55
N VAL A 132 3.09 -6.31 -14.60
CA VAL A 132 4.27 -6.83 -15.27
C VAL A 132 5.38 -7.07 -14.26
N ILE A 133 6.07 -8.23 -14.38
CA ILE A 133 7.22 -8.59 -13.57
C ILE A 133 8.47 -8.50 -14.44
N VAL A 134 9.56 -7.97 -13.87
CA VAL A 134 10.90 -7.98 -14.45
C VAL A 134 11.88 -8.50 -13.42
N GLU A 135 12.76 -9.41 -13.83
CA GLU A 135 13.85 -9.91 -12.99
C GLU A 135 15.07 -8.99 -13.10
N ASP A 136 15.76 -8.75 -12.00
CA ASP A 136 16.91 -7.84 -11.91
C ASP A 136 18.05 -8.20 -12.89
N ASN A 137 18.23 -9.49 -13.18
CA ASN A 137 19.25 -10.01 -14.09
C ASN A 137 18.78 -10.12 -15.56
N HIS A 138 17.50 -9.84 -15.81
CA HIS A 138 16.91 -9.82 -17.15
C HIS A 138 16.11 -8.51 -17.38
N PRO A 139 16.76 -7.32 -17.32
CA PRO A 139 16.10 -6.05 -17.53
C PRO A 139 15.45 -5.99 -18.92
N ASN A 140 14.34 -5.28 -19.01
CA ASN A 140 13.56 -5.12 -20.25
C ASN A 140 12.97 -6.43 -20.83
N VAL A 141 12.91 -7.51 -20.02
CA VAL A 141 12.21 -8.75 -20.38
C VAL A 141 10.94 -8.87 -19.54
N PRO A 142 9.79 -8.36 -20.02
CA PRO A 142 8.56 -8.35 -19.27
C PRO A 142 7.91 -9.73 -19.18
N ILE A 143 7.42 -10.07 -17.98
CA ILE A 143 6.60 -11.26 -17.73
C ILE A 143 5.22 -10.74 -17.32
N HIS A 144 4.19 -11.02 -18.12
CA HIS A 144 2.81 -10.66 -17.77
C HIS A 144 2.36 -11.51 -16.59
N MET A 145 2.09 -10.85 -15.45
CA MET A 145 1.61 -11.52 -14.24
C MET A 145 0.16 -11.96 -14.44
N ASP A 146 -0.74 -11.03 -14.67
CA ASP A 146 -2.16 -11.27 -14.90
C ASP A 146 -2.46 -11.42 -16.41
N ALA A 147 -3.25 -12.43 -16.75
CA ALA A 147 -3.84 -12.55 -18.06
C ALA A 147 -4.97 -11.54 -18.25
N ARG A 148 -5.12 -11.03 -19.45
CA ARG A 148 -6.21 -10.14 -19.84
C ARG A 148 -7.01 -10.72 -21.01
N ASP A 149 -8.32 -10.83 -20.85
CA ASP A 149 -9.25 -11.30 -21.89
C ASP A 149 -10.49 -10.42 -21.95
N VAL A 150 -10.60 -9.61 -23.00
CA VAL A 150 -11.75 -8.72 -23.24
C VAL A 150 -12.70 -9.24 -24.31
N THR A 151 -12.49 -10.49 -24.78
CA THR A 151 -13.27 -11.10 -25.87
C THR A 151 -14.12 -12.26 -25.33
N PRO A 152 -15.46 -12.17 -25.34
CA PRO A 152 -16.31 -13.28 -24.90
C PRO A 152 -16.19 -14.52 -25.79
N PRO A 153 -16.30 -15.75 -25.24
CA PRO A 153 -16.46 -16.07 -23.83
C PRO A 153 -15.15 -15.83 -23.05
N PHE A 154 -15.24 -15.17 -21.88
CA PHE A 154 -14.07 -14.80 -21.09
C PHE A 154 -13.38 -16.02 -20.49
N THR A 155 -12.07 -15.95 -20.37
CA THR A 155 -11.23 -17.02 -19.82
C THR A 155 -11.20 -16.96 -18.29
N ALA A 156 -11.55 -18.07 -17.62
CA ALA A 156 -11.44 -18.16 -16.16
C ALA A 156 -9.99 -18.02 -15.67
N GLY A 157 -9.76 -17.12 -14.72
CA GLY A 157 -8.43 -16.76 -14.23
C GLY A 157 -7.77 -15.61 -14.99
N ALA A 158 -8.33 -15.17 -16.12
CA ALA A 158 -7.97 -13.92 -16.76
C ALA A 158 -8.84 -12.78 -16.22
N LEU A 159 -8.29 -11.58 -16.20
CA LEU A 159 -9.03 -10.35 -15.93
C LEU A 159 -9.44 -9.70 -17.27
N ARG A 160 -10.45 -8.85 -17.23
CA ARG A 160 -10.93 -8.14 -18.42
C ARG A 160 -10.89 -6.62 -18.24
N GLY A 161 -10.00 -6.19 -17.36
CA GLY A 161 -9.82 -4.79 -16.97
C GLY A 161 -8.41 -4.51 -16.47
N GLY A 162 -8.23 -3.40 -15.75
CA GLY A 162 -6.92 -2.94 -15.29
C GLY A 162 -6.65 -3.22 -13.83
N THR A 163 -5.45 -3.71 -13.53
CA THR A 163 -4.91 -3.93 -12.19
C THR A 163 -4.03 -2.76 -11.73
N HIS A 164 -4.02 -2.46 -10.44
CA HIS A 164 -3.32 -1.29 -9.92
C HIS A 164 -2.74 -1.53 -8.54
N ARG A 165 -1.52 -1.02 -8.33
CA ARG A 165 -0.82 -1.03 -7.06
C ARG A 165 -0.59 -2.45 -6.55
N HIS A 166 0.14 -3.21 -7.37
CA HIS A 166 0.48 -4.59 -7.09
C HIS A 166 1.34 -4.68 -5.82
N GLU A 167 0.92 -5.51 -4.88
CA GLU A 167 1.60 -5.74 -3.62
C GLU A 167 1.79 -7.25 -3.41
N TRP A 168 3.05 -7.67 -3.25
CA TRP A 168 3.37 -9.05 -2.90
C TRP A 168 2.92 -9.38 -1.47
N SER A 169 2.40 -10.59 -1.24
CA SER A 169 2.39 -11.13 0.11
C SER A 169 3.83 -11.36 0.57
N LYS A 170 4.11 -11.22 1.87
CA LYS A 170 5.48 -11.36 2.38
C LYS A 170 6.07 -12.77 2.25
N ASP A 171 5.23 -13.78 1.98
CA ASP A 171 5.66 -15.13 1.62
C ASP A 171 5.87 -15.33 0.10
N GLY A 172 5.66 -14.29 -0.71
CA GLY A 172 5.87 -14.26 -2.16
C GLY A 172 4.89 -15.09 -2.99
N LYS A 173 3.84 -15.65 -2.39
CA LYS A 173 2.93 -16.57 -3.08
C LYS A 173 1.77 -15.89 -3.76
N TRP A 174 1.44 -14.66 -3.34
CA TRP A 174 0.30 -13.91 -3.82
C TRP A 174 0.69 -12.51 -4.24
N VAL A 175 -0.04 -11.97 -5.19
CA VAL A 175 -0.05 -10.54 -5.53
C VAL A 175 -1.46 -10.01 -5.33
N GLY A 176 -1.61 -8.94 -4.55
CA GLY A 176 -2.87 -8.24 -4.37
C GLY A 176 -2.88 -6.93 -5.13
N TYR A 177 -4.06 -6.47 -5.57
CA TYR A 177 -4.24 -5.24 -6.34
C TYR A 177 -5.67 -4.72 -6.26
N THR A 178 -5.87 -3.47 -6.61
CA THR A 178 -7.20 -2.96 -6.96
C THR A 178 -7.45 -3.12 -8.47
N TYR A 179 -8.72 -3.15 -8.86
CA TYR A 179 -9.17 -3.47 -10.21
C TYR A 179 -10.28 -2.55 -10.70
N ASN A 180 -10.27 -2.23 -11.98
CA ASN A 180 -11.37 -1.58 -12.72
C ASN A 180 -11.66 -2.35 -14.01
N ASP A 181 -12.93 -2.53 -14.36
CA ASP A 181 -13.39 -3.41 -15.44
C ASP A 181 -13.56 -2.65 -16.76
N ALA A 182 -12.93 -3.11 -17.85
CA ALA A 182 -13.05 -2.46 -19.16
C ALA A 182 -14.38 -2.76 -19.86
N ILE A 183 -14.93 -3.96 -19.66
CA ILE A 183 -16.21 -4.35 -20.28
C ILE A 183 -17.35 -3.53 -19.69
N LEU A 184 -17.38 -3.43 -18.35
CA LEU A 184 -18.37 -2.62 -17.67
C LEU A 184 -18.16 -1.11 -17.89
N GLN A 185 -16.94 -0.66 -18.09
CA GLN A 185 -16.67 0.72 -18.51
C GLN A 185 -17.28 1.03 -19.89
N ALA A 186 -17.14 0.12 -20.85
CA ALA A 186 -17.76 0.29 -22.15
C ALA A 186 -19.30 0.30 -22.05
N LEU A 187 -19.85 -0.57 -21.21
CA LEU A 187 -21.30 -0.62 -20.95
C LEU A 187 -21.77 0.65 -20.21
N GLU A 188 -21.02 1.16 -19.24
CA GLU A 188 -21.28 2.43 -18.56
C GLU A 188 -21.34 3.59 -19.56
N THR A 189 -20.38 3.67 -20.48
CA THR A 189 -20.33 4.70 -21.52
C THR A 189 -21.56 4.69 -22.41
N THR A 190 -22.11 3.51 -22.72
CA THR A 190 -23.28 3.37 -23.61
C THR A 190 -24.61 3.54 -22.88
N THR A 191 -24.69 3.18 -21.59
CA THR A 191 -25.93 3.18 -20.81
C THR A 191 -26.10 4.37 -19.88
N GLY A 192 -25.04 5.11 -19.59
CA GLY A 192 -25.01 6.19 -18.60
C GLY A 192 -25.17 5.73 -17.14
N LYS A 193 -25.11 4.41 -16.87
CA LYS A 193 -25.21 3.85 -15.51
C LYS A 193 -23.80 3.66 -14.94
N THR A 194 -23.59 3.97 -13.68
CA THR A 194 -22.30 3.67 -12.98
C THR A 194 -22.14 2.17 -12.80
N LEU A 195 -21.23 1.55 -13.54
CA LEU A 195 -21.01 0.10 -13.59
C LEU A 195 -19.54 -0.29 -13.37
N ASN A 196 -18.59 0.54 -13.79
CA ASN A 196 -17.16 0.26 -13.60
C ASN A 196 -16.72 0.65 -12.18
N LEU A 197 -17.11 -0.14 -11.21
CA LEU A 197 -16.75 0.06 -9.81
C LEU A 197 -15.33 -0.41 -9.54
N ARG A 198 -14.63 0.27 -8.62
CA ARG A 198 -13.33 -0.20 -8.18
C ARG A 198 -13.48 -1.29 -7.13
N THR A 199 -12.69 -2.38 -7.27
CA THR A 199 -12.71 -3.51 -6.35
C THR A 199 -11.30 -4.07 -6.09
N VAL A 200 -11.17 -5.10 -5.27
CA VAL A 200 -9.91 -5.75 -4.87
C VAL A 200 -9.83 -7.14 -5.47
N GLY A 201 -8.65 -7.47 -6.02
CA GLY A 201 -8.34 -8.78 -6.56
C GLY A 201 -7.02 -9.33 -6.03
N VAL A 202 -6.80 -10.61 -6.30
CA VAL A 202 -5.56 -11.32 -6.00
C VAL A 202 -5.19 -12.25 -7.13
N SER A 203 -3.87 -12.50 -7.27
CA SER A 203 -3.32 -13.50 -8.19
C SER A 203 -2.38 -14.44 -7.44
N THR A 204 -2.31 -15.70 -7.89
CA THR A 204 -1.37 -16.70 -7.37
C THR A 204 -0.90 -17.64 -8.48
N ARG A 205 0.27 -18.28 -8.29
CA ARG A 205 0.85 -19.26 -9.22
C ARG A 205 0.11 -20.61 -9.19
N LEU A 206 -1.21 -20.61 -9.39
CA LEU A 206 -1.98 -21.86 -9.52
C LEU A 206 -1.65 -22.56 -10.83
N LYS A 207 -1.71 -21.83 -11.94
CA LYS A 207 -1.34 -22.23 -13.32
C LYS A 207 -1.23 -20.99 -14.19
N PRO A 208 -0.46 -21.03 -15.29
CA PRO A 208 -0.54 -20.05 -16.36
C PRO A 208 -1.96 -20.00 -16.96
N VAL A 209 -2.39 -18.81 -17.35
CA VAL A 209 -3.69 -18.59 -17.99
C VAL A 209 -3.46 -18.20 -19.43
N LEU A 210 -3.77 -19.14 -20.33
CA LEU A 210 -3.67 -18.94 -21.76
C LEU A 210 -4.98 -18.37 -22.29
N VAL A 211 -4.88 -17.28 -23.02
CA VAL A 211 -6.01 -16.61 -23.68
C VAL A 211 -5.94 -16.92 -25.18
N ASP A 212 -7.01 -17.45 -25.74
CA ASP A 212 -7.04 -17.94 -27.14
C ASP A 212 -6.61 -16.89 -28.17
N LYS A 213 -6.93 -15.62 -27.95
CA LYS A 213 -6.56 -14.50 -28.81
C LYS A 213 -5.46 -13.63 -28.20
N SER A 214 -4.53 -14.24 -27.47
CA SER A 214 -3.39 -13.51 -26.91
C SER A 214 -2.57 -12.85 -28.02
N GLY A 215 -2.28 -11.55 -27.84
CA GLY A 215 -1.61 -10.73 -28.86
C GLY A 215 -2.56 -10.09 -29.89
N GLU A 216 -3.85 -10.39 -29.87
CA GLU A 216 -4.87 -9.71 -30.65
C GLU A 216 -5.58 -8.64 -29.81
N GLY A 217 -5.57 -7.38 -30.27
CA GLY A 217 -6.16 -6.29 -29.52
C GLY A 217 -5.58 -6.13 -28.13
N GLU A 218 -6.46 -6.14 -27.11
CA GLU A 218 -6.04 -5.98 -25.71
C GLU A 218 -5.85 -7.32 -24.97
N ASN A 219 -5.91 -8.45 -25.63
CA ASN A 219 -5.82 -9.78 -25.03
C ASN A 219 -4.37 -10.21 -24.81
N VAL A 220 -4.06 -10.67 -23.58
CA VAL A 220 -2.71 -11.10 -23.17
C VAL A 220 -2.80 -12.34 -22.28
N SER A 221 -2.02 -13.38 -22.55
CA SER A 221 -1.82 -14.51 -21.64
C SER A 221 -0.95 -14.10 -20.45
N GLY A 222 -1.15 -14.73 -19.29
CA GLY A 222 -0.42 -14.39 -18.06
C GLY A 222 0.03 -15.63 -17.28
N GLU A 223 1.05 -15.45 -16.46
CA GLU A 223 1.68 -16.54 -15.69
C GLU A 223 0.88 -16.92 -14.42
N TRP A 224 -0.02 -16.05 -13.96
CA TRP A 224 -0.72 -16.21 -12.69
C TRP A 224 -2.23 -16.26 -12.90
N TYR A 225 -2.90 -17.08 -12.07
CA TYR A 225 -4.36 -17.16 -12.00
C TYR A 225 -4.90 -16.01 -11.14
N SER A 226 -5.80 -15.22 -11.69
CA SER A 226 -6.31 -13.99 -11.12
C SER A 226 -7.81 -14.07 -10.83
N VAL A 227 -8.24 -13.54 -9.68
CA VAL A 227 -9.67 -13.42 -9.31
C VAL A 227 -9.93 -12.13 -8.55
N LEU A 228 -11.16 -11.65 -8.59
CA LEU A 228 -11.63 -10.61 -7.67
C LEU A 228 -12.13 -11.26 -6.38
N VAL A 229 -11.81 -10.65 -5.23
CA VAL A 229 -12.16 -11.21 -3.91
C VAL A 229 -13.15 -10.35 -3.14
N VAL A 230 -13.40 -9.11 -3.60
CA VAL A 230 -14.39 -8.23 -2.99
C VAL A 230 -15.56 -8.04 -3.95
N ARG A 231 -16.77 -8.35 -3.48
CA ARG A 231 -18.01 -8.06 -4.20
C ARG A 231 -18.37 -6.59 -4.04
N VAL A 232 -18.56 -5.90 -5.16
CA VAL A 232 -19.05 -4.51 -5.21
C VAL A 232 -20.39 -4.46 -5.91
N VAL A 233 -21.23 -3.49 -5.52
CA VAL A 233 -22.57 -3.27 -6.12
C VAL A 233 -22.75 -1.77 -6.39
N PRO A 234 -23.42 -1.36 -7.48
CA PRO A 234 -23.62 0.06 -7.80
C PRO A 234 -24.38 0.82 -6.70
N ASP A 235 -25.41 0.19 -6.15
CA ASP A 235 -26.32 0.78 -5.15
C ASP A 235 -26.37 -0.12 -3.89
N PRO A 236 -25.44 0.05 -2.94
CA PRO A 236 -25.48 -0.68 -1.69
C PRO A 236 -26.77 -0.42 -0.90
N VAL A 237 -27.35 -1.44 -0.34
CA VAL A 237 -28.52 -1.33 0.54
C VAL A 237 -28.17 -0.48 1.77
N PRO A 238 -28.92 0.59 2.08
CA PRO A 238 -28.65 1.45 3.22
C PRO A 238 -28.60 0.66 4.55
N GLY A 239 -27.54 0.85 5.31
CA GLY A 239 -27.28 0.16 6.59
C GLY A 239 -26.76 -1.27 6.47
N SER A 240 -26.54 -1.77 5.24
CA SER A 240 -25.90 -3.09 5.00
C SER A 240 -24.38 -2.97 4.93
N ASP A 241 -23.70 -4.12 4.79
CA ASP A 241 -22.25 -4.21 4.54
C ASP A 241 -21.89 -4.32 3.05
N GLU A 242 -22.85 -4.07 2.15
CA GLU A 242 -22.56 -3.93 0.73
C GLU A 242 -21.73 -2.69 0.45
N VAL A 243 -20.78 -2.80 -0.48
CA VAL A 243 -19.88 -1.71 -0.86
C VAL A 243 -20.00 -1.36 -2.33
N SER A 244 -19.96 -0.06 -2.66
CA SER A 244 -19.93 0.43 -4.04
C SER A 244 -18.51 0.71 -4.55
N ASN A 245 -17.51 0.69 -3.66
CA ASN A 245 -16.11 0.89 -3.98
C ASN A 245 -15.26 0.16 -2.95
N ALA A 246 -14.17 -0.47 -3.38
CA ALA A 246 -13.18 -1.07 -2.51
C ALA A 246 -11.78 -0.70 -3.00
N ALA A 247 -10.99 -0.04 -2.14
CA ALA A 247 -9.66 0.47 -2.48
C ALA A 247 -8.78 0.60 -1.24
N SER A 248 -7.58 1.16 -1.40
CA SER A 248 -6.65 1.42 -0.29
C SER A 248 -6.29 0.16 0.50
N ASP A 249 -6.18 -0.94 -0.19
CA ASP A 249 -6.02 -2.28 0.35
C ASP A 249 -4.57 -2.66 0.68
N SER A 250 -4.40 -3.65 1.53
CA SER A 250 -3.13 -4.34 1.78
C SER A 250 -3.33 -5.75 2.34
N TRP A 251 -2.24 -6.54 2.36
CA TRP A 251 -2.24 -7.85 3.01
C TRP A 251 -2.41 -7.72 4.52
N VAL A 252 -3.13 -8.68 5.13
CA VAL A 252 -3.17 -8.84 6.58
C VAL A 252 -2.00 -9.75 6.99
N GLY A 253 -1.17 -9.28 7.92
CA GLY A 253 0.05 -9.96 8.31
C GLY A 253 1.04 -10.11 7.15
N THR A 254 1.73 -11.23 7.07
CA THR A 254 2.62 -11.60 5.97
C THR A 254 1.87 -12.19 4.74
N GLY A 255 0.59 -11.92 4.60
CA GLY A 255 -0.35 -12.50 3.63
C GLY A 255 -1.44 -13.31 4.33
N SER A 256 -1.31 -13.56 5.63
CA SER A 256 -2.27 -14.29 6.46
C SER A 256 -2.16 -13.92 7.93
N TYR A 257 -3.22 -14.18 8.70
CA TYR A 257 -3.29 -13.99 10.15
C TYR A 257 -3.85 -15.24 10.84
N LEU A 258 -3.71 -15.32 12.15
CA LEU A 258 -4.39 -16.35 12.95
C LEU A 258 -5.76 -15.80 13.40
N ASN A 259 -6.83 -16.37 12.90
CA ASN A 259 -8.18 -15.99 13.28
C ASN A 259 -8.56 -16.46 14.69
N LYS A 260 -9.72 -16.06 15.21
CA LYS A 260 -10.21 -16.42 16.55
C LYS A 260 -10.22 -17.93 16.85
N SER A 261 -10.31 -18.78 15.82
CA SER A 261 -10.23 -20.24 15.99
C SER A 261 -8.79 -20.77 15.96
N GLY A 262 -7.78 -19.90 15.84
CA GLY A 262 -6.38 -20.29 15.71
C GLY A 262 -5.99 -20.83 14.32
N LYS A 263 -6.90 -20.76 13.35
CA LYS A 263 -6.62 -21.17 11.96
C LYS A 263 -5.90 -20.04 11.22
N LYS A 264 -4.88 -20.40 10.44
CA LYS A 264 -4.22 -19.48 9.52
C LYS A 264 -5.17 -19.13 8.38
N GLN A 265 -5.41 -17.84 8.16
CA GLN A 265 -6.34 -17.30 7.18
C GLN A 265 -5.65 -16.30 6.27
N VAL A 266 -5.64 -16.54 4.95
CA VAL A 266 -5.19 -15.57 3.95
C VAL A 266 -6.22 -14.45 3.85
N ALA A 267 -5.80 -13.20 3.91
CA ALA A 267 -6.74 -12.08 3.91
C ALA A 267 -6.14 -10.77 3.37
N ARG A 268 -7.04 -9.92 2.83
CA ARG A 268 -6.75 -8.51 2.52
C ARG A 268 -7.65 -7.60 3.35
N ALA A 269 -7.09 -6.50 3.83
CA ALA A 269 -7.85 -5.39 4.40
C ALA A 269 -8.02 -4.30 3.35
N PHE A 270 -9.12 -3.56 3.38
CA PHE A 270 -9.41 -2.50 2.42
C PHE A 270 -10.40 -1.47 2.98
N ILE A 271 -10.46 -0.30 2.36
CA ILE A 271 -11.50 0.70 2.62
C ILE A 271 -12.65 0.46 1.64
N GLY A 272 -13.84 0.21 2.19
CA GLY A 272 -15.07 -0.04 1.45
C GLY A 272 -16.08 1.09 1.64
N LYS A 273 -16.69 1.57 0.54
CA LYS A 273 -17.72 2.61 0.57
C LYS A 273 -19.10 1.98 0.74
N VAL A 274 -19.69 2.14 1.92
CA VAL A 274 -21.05 1.68 2.27
C VAL A 274 -22.06 2.81 2.18
N ARG A 275 -23.35 2.48 2.35
CA ARG A 275 -24.43 3.42 2.61
C ARG A 275 -24.84 3.35 4.10
N SER A 276 -24.82 4.48 4.81
CA SER A 276 -25.39 4.60 6.16
C SER A 276 -26.90 4.31 6.16
N LYS A 277 -27.51 4.12 7.32
CA LYS A 277 -28.98 3.99 7.43
C LYS A 277 -29.74 5.18 6.82
N ASN A 278 -29.11 6.37 6.84
CA ASN A 278 -29.66 7.59 6.24
C ASN A 278 -29.24 7.76 4.76
N ASN A 279 -28.79 6.67 4.12
CA ASN A 279 -28.39 6.65 2.71
C ASN A 279 -27.21 7.58 2.35
N GLN A 280 -26.37 7.95 3.32
CA GLN A 280 -25.16 8.73 3.06
C GLN A 280 -23.99 7.80 2.77
N PRO A 281 -23.11 8.09 1.80
CA PRO A 281 -21.91 7.32 1.56
C PRO A 281 -20.93 7.50 2.72
N VAL A 282 -20.36 6.39 3.21
CA VAL A 282 -19.35 6.38 4.27
C VAL A 282 -18.28 5.35 3.92
N ASP A 283 -17.03 5.74 4.08
CA ASP A 283 -15.89 4.86 3.89
C ASP A 283 -15.58 4.13 5.21
N GLU A 284 -15.55 2.80 5.18
CA GLU A 284 -15.33 1.95 6.36
C GLU A 284 -14.25 0.93 6.10
N LEU A 285 -13.59 0.47 7.17
CA LEU A 285 -12.58 -0.57 7.08
C LEU A 285 -13.24 -1.95 7.00
N PHE A 286 -12.75 -2.74 6.06
CA PHE A 286 -13.15 -4.13 5.83
C PHE A 286 -11.95 -5.07 5.84
N VAL A 287 -12.23 -6.35 6.05
CA VAL A 287 -11.33 -7.44 5.73
C VAL A 287 -12.06 -8.44 4.83
N VAL A 288 -11.34 -9.04 3.90
CA VAL A 288 -11.82 -10.16 3.10
C VAL A 288 -10.92 -11.37 3.32
N ASP A 289 -11.52 -12.45 3.81
CA ASP A 289 -10.87 -13.74 3.97
C ASP A 289 -10.92 -14.51 2.65
N ILE A 290 -9.77 -14.96 2.18
CA ILE A 290 -9.56 -15.60 0.89
C ILE A 290 -9.49 -17.11 1.11
N PRO A 291 -10.26 -17.94 0.39
CA PRO A 291 -10.22 -19.39 0.53
C PRO A 291 -8.92 -19.98 -0.03
N ASP A 292 -8.57 -21.20 0.41
CA ASP A 292 -7.39 -21.92 -0.06
C ASP A 292 -7.45 -22.23 -1.57
N SER A 293 -8.68 -22.42 -2.11
CA SER A 293 -8.93 -22.64 -3.54
C SER A 293 -9.72 -21.48 -4.13
N ILE A 294 -9.09 -20.78 -5.10
CA ILE A 294 -9.69 -19.60 -5.73
C ILE A 294 -10.27 -19.86 -7.14
N ASN A 295 -10.24 -21.10 -7.62
CA ASN A 295 -10.68 -21.46 -8.98
C ASN A 295 -12.10 -22.05 -9.04
N GLN A 296 -12.85 -21.96 -7.96
CA GLN A 296 -14.24 -22.39 -7.92
C GLN A 296 -15.19 -21.20 -7.84
N PRO A 297 -16.16 -21.07 -8.76
CA PRO A 297 -17.12 -19.97 -8.70
C PRO A 297 -17.96 -20.05 -7.42
N GLY A 298 -18.26 -18.86 -6.86
CA GLY A 298 -19.16 -18.70 -5.73
C GLY A 298 -20.62 -18.61 -6.14
N GLU A 299 -21.49 -18.30 -5.19
CA GLU A 299 -22.94 -18.18 -5.40
C GLU A 299 -23.36 -16.94 -6.21
N PHE A 300 -22.48 -15.93 -6.30
CA PHE A 300 -22.79 -14.65 -6.95
C PHE A 300 -22.58 -14.68 -8.47
N GLY A 301 -21.93 -15.70 -9.03
CA GLY A 301 -21.73 -15.83 -10.47
C GLY A 301 -20.33 -16.33 -10.86
N PRO A 302 -20.03 -16.29 -12.16
CA PRO A 302 -18.74 -16.77 -12.69
C PRO A 302 -17.57 -15.87 -12.28
N LEU A 303 -16.40 -16.50 -12.10
CA LEU A 303 -15.15 -15.81 -11.73
C LEU A 303 -14.71 -14.79 -12.76
N GLU A 304 -14.95 -15.06 -14.04
CA GLU A 304 -14.62 -14.22 -15.19
C GLU A 304 -15.69 -13.16 -15.51
N GLY A 305 -16.84 -13.21 -14.81
CA GLY A 305 -18.00 -12.33 -15.07
C GLY A 305 -18.72 -12.65 -16.39
N THR A 306 -19.63 -11.77 -16.76
CA THR A 306 -20.37 -11.83 -18.02
C THR A 306 -20.28 -10.48 -18.76
N PRO A 307 -20.75 -10.33 -19.99
CA PRO A 307 -20.78 -9.03 -20.66
C PRO A 307 -21.49 -7.91 -19.89
N THR A 308 -22.32 -8.26 -18.91
CA THR A 308 -23.14 -7.30 -18.14
C THR A 308 -22.93 -7.36 -16.61
N THR A 309 -22.12 -8.30 -16.11
CA THR A 309 -21.85 -8.44 -14.67
C THR A 309 -20.36 -8.47 -14.39
N PHE A 310 -19.95 -7.97 -13.21
CA PHE A 310 -18.60 -8.11 -12.72
C PHE A 310 -18.13 -9.57 -12.65
N PRO A 311 -16.81 -9.83 -12.74
CA PRO A 311 -16.19 -11.02 -12.18
C PRO A 311 -16.55 -11.16 -10.71
N MET A 312 -16.96 -12.37 -10.28
CA MET A 312 -17.44 -12.58 -8.91
C MET A 312 -16.41 -13.33 -8.04
N PRO A 313 -16.44 -13.13 -6.71
CA PRO A 313 -15.51 -13.77 -5.81
C PRO A 313 -15.63 -15.31 -5.83
N PRO A 314 -14.52 -16.03 -5.59
CA PRO A 314 -14.53 -17.49 -5.48
C PRO A 314 -15.34 -17.98 -4.28
N LYS A 315 -15.79 -19.23 -4.39
CA LYS A 315 -16.53 -19.91 -3.31
C LYS A 315 -15.71 -19.92 -2.02
N GLY A 316 -16.34 -19.52 -0.91
CA GLY A 316 -15.72 -19.50 0.41
C GLY A 316 -15.01 -18.16 0.74
N THR A 317 -15.06 -17.18 -0.14
CA THR A 317 -14.65 -15.82 0.19
C THR A 317 -15.60 -15.21 1.22
N VAL A 318 -15.04 -14.58 2.28
CA VAL A 318 -15.84 -13.95 3.34
C VAL A 318 -15.42 -12.50 3.53
N GLN A 319 -16.30 -11.58 3.20
CA GLN A 319 -16.12 -10.13 3.38
C GLN A 319 -16.76 -9.69 4.70
N ARG A 320 -16.01 -8.97 5.55
CA ARG A 320 -16.47 -8.50 6.87
C ARG A 320 -16.11 -7.03 7.08
N ARG A 321 -17.07 -6.24 7.54
CA ARG A 321 -16.86 -4.87 7.99
C ARG A 321 -16.28 -4.85 9.40
N LEU A 322 -15.25 -4.03 9.63
CA LEU A 322 -14.57 -3.94 10.92
C LEU A 322 -14.90 -2.65 11.69
N THR A 323 -15.24 -1.55 10.99
CA THR A 323 -15.56 -0.26 11.60
C THR A 323 -16.99 0.17 11.27
N PHE A 324 -17.59 0.95 12.19
CA PHE A 324 -18.98 1.42 12.10
C PHE A 324 -19.03 2.89 12.50
N THR A 325 -18.42 3.76 11.68
CA THR A 325 -18.24 5.17 11.98
C THR A 325 -19.43 6.04 11.56
N ALA A 326 -20.37 5.50 10.80
CA ALA A 326 -21.51 6.24 10.23
C ALA A 326 -22.33 7.04 11.25
N GLU A 327 -22.38 6.58 12.50
CA GLU A 327 -23.14 7.21 13.61
C GLU A 327 -22.24 8.07 14.52
N THR A 328 -20.95 8.24 14.19
CA THR A 328 -20.04 9.11 14.96
C THR A 328 -20.12 10.57 14.51
N ALA A 329 -19.56 11.49 15.32
CA ALA A 329 -19.49 12.90 14.96
C ALA A 329 -18.69 13.18 13.70
N HIS A 330 -17.71 12.33 13.39
CA HIS A 330 -16.81 12.45 12.24
C HIS A 330 -16.75 11.09 11.52
N PRO A 331 -17.75 10.75 10.66
CA PRO A 331 -17.83 9.47 10.00
C PRO A 331 -16.74 9.29 8.95
N GLY A 332 -16.31 8.05 8.78
CA GLY A 332 -15.42 7.62 7.71
C GLY A 332 -14.02 7.21 8.18
N CYS A 333 -13.50 6.23 7.46
CA CYS A 333 -12.12 5.76 7.55
C CYS A 333 -11.39 6.09 6.25
N GLY A 334 -10.05 6.10 6.27
CA GLY A 334 -9.30 6.41 5.07
C GLY A 334 -7.86 5.95 5.10
N GLY A 335 -7.13 6.39 4.09
CA GLY A 335 -5.75 6.04 3.88
C GLY A 335 -5.55 4.60 3.39
N VAL A 336 -4.36 4.30 2.89
CA VAL A 336 -3.99 2.92 2.58
C VAL A 336 -3.78 2.17 3.89
N VAL A 337 -4.59 1.15 4.13
CA VAL A 337 -4.49 0.34 5.35
C VAL A 337 -3.18 -0.43 5.40
N ARG A 338 -2.66 -0.70 6.60
CA ARG A 338 -1.42 -1.44 6.79
C ARG A 338 -1.50 -2.36 7.99
N SER A 339 -1.23 -3.64 7.79
CA SER A 339 -1.19 -4.60 8.87
C SER A 339 0.21 -4.72 9.48
N SER A 340 0.28 -5.00 10.80
CA SER A 340 1.49 -5.54 11.41
C SER A 340 1.85 -6.89 10.80
N SER A 341 3.15 -7.23 10.72
CA SER A 341 3.60 -8.47 10.06
C SER A 341 3.13 -9.74 10.77
N ASP A 342 2.84 -9.67 12.08
CA ASP A 342 2.24 -10.75 12.85
C ASP A 342 0.72 -10.90 12.65
N GLY A 343 0.09 -9.99 11.88
CA GLY A 343 -1.32 -10.01 11.56
C GLY A 343 -2.27 -9.68 12.71
N LYS A 344 -1.77 -9.15 13.83
CA LYS A 344 -2.62 -8.80 14.99
C LYS A 344 -3.38 -7.50 14.81
N TRP A 345 -2.79 -6.55 14.06
CA TRP A 345 -3.30 -5.20 13.93
C TRP A 345 -3.37 -4.73 12.49
N ILE A 346 -4.43 -4.01 12.19
CA ILE A 346 -4.59 -3.23 10.94
C ILE A 346 -4.60 -1.77 11.34
N ALA A 347 -3.66 -0.99 10.81
CA ALA A 347 -3.59 0.46 10.97
C ALA A 347 -4.38 1.14 9.86
N TYR A 348 -5.19 2.12 10.21
CA TYR A 348 -6.01 2.92 9.30
C TYR A 348 -6.14 4.36 9.81
N LEU A 349 -6.61 5.26 8.96
CA LEU A 349 -6.87 6.66 9.31
C LEU A 349 -8.35 6.87 9.63
N ALA A 350 -8.63 7.61 10.69
CA ALA A 350 -9.96 8.11 11.02
C ALA A 350 -9.84 9.42 11.78
N ALA A 351 -10.91 10.19 11.83
CA ALA A 351 -10.95 11.39 12.66
C ALA A 351 -11.13 11.02 14.16
N ASP A 352 -10.43 11.72 15.03
CA ASP A 352 -10.65 11.64 16.47
C ASP A 352 -11.91 12.45 16.89
N ALA A 353 -12.19 12.49 18.19
CA ALA A 353 -13.34 13.24 18.73
C ALA A 353 -13.30 14.75 18.44
N LYS A 354 -12.14 15.30 18.09
CA LYS A 354 -11.94 16.71 17.75
C LYS A 354 -11.98 16.96 16.24
N GLY A 355 -12.11 15.90 15.42
CA GLY A 355 -12.11 15.96 13.96
C GLY A 355 -10.72 15.92 13.34
N ALA A 356 -9.64 15.78 14.12
CA ALA A 356 -8.29 15.64 13.60
C ALA A 356 -8.04 14.20 13.11
N GLN A 357 -7.46 14.05 11.92
CA GLN A 357 -7.14 12.74 11.37
C GLN A 357 -6.02 12.07 12.17
N GLN A 358 -6.25 10.87 12.67
CA GLN A 358 -5.33 10.11 13.49
C GLN A 358 -5.16 8.68 12.95
N ILE A 359 -4.14 7.98 13.45
CA ILE A 359 -3.94 6.55 13.19
C ILE A 359 -4.61 5.74 14.28
N PHE A 360 -5.44 4.80 13.85
CA PHE A 360 -6.10 3.81 14.70
C PHE A 360 -5.65 2.41 14.35
N LEU A 361 -5.70 1.50 15.34
CA LEU A 361 -5.47 0.07 15.15
C LEU A 361 -6.74 -0.71 15.49
N ILE A 362 -6.99 -1.77 14.71
CA ILE A 362 -8.06 -2.75 14.98
C ILE A 362 -7.56 -4.16 14.64
N SER A 363 -8.10 -5.17 15.34
CA SER A 363 -7.82 -6.57 14.98
C SER A 363 -8.52 -6.94 13.67
N PRO A 364 -7.93 -7.80 12.81
CA PRO A 364 -8.62 -8.35 11.65
C PRO A 364 -9.87 -9.18 12.02
N ASP A 365 -9.98 -9.64 13.25
CA ASP A 365 -11.18 -10.27 13.80
C ASP A 365 -12.25 -9.28 14.28
N GLY A 366 -12.01 -7.96 14.15
CA GLY A 366 -12.87 -6.90 14.64
C GLY A 366 -12.69 -6.60 16.12
N GLY A 367 -13.66 -5.90 16.71
CA GLY A 367 -13.62 -5.42 18.10
C GLY A 367 -13.41 -3.91 18.19
N SER A 368 -12.92 -3.43 19.34
CA SER A 368 -12.71 -2.00 19.55
C SER A 368 -11.45 -1.49 18.87
N SER A 369 -11.55 -0.34 18.23
CA SER A 369 -10.40 0.38 17.69
C SER A 369 -9.63 1.08 18.80
N ARG A 370 -8.30 1.11 18.66
CA ARG A 370 -7.38 1.82 19.56
C ARG A 370 -6.73 2.98 18.80
N GLN A 371 -6.92 4.21 19.29
CA GLN A 371 -6.22 5.38 18.78
C GLN A 371 -4.74 5.34 19.18
N ILE A 372 -3.83 5.57 18.24
CA ILE A 372 -2.38 5.51 18.46
C ILE A 372 -1.75 6.89 18.45
N THR A 373 -2.25 7.81 17.63
CA THR A 373 -1.71 9.17 17.53
C THR A 373 -2.68 10.20 18.07
N GLU A 374 -2.13 11.30 18.59
CA GLU A 374 -2.91 12.39 19.21
C GLU A 374 -2.37 13.76 18.78
N HIS A 375 -1.93 13.89 17.52
CA HIS A 375 -1.41 15.15 17.00
C HIS A 375 -2.53 16.17 16.81
N PRO A 376 -2.40 17.40 17.38
CA PRO A 376 -3.43 18.45 17.20
C PRO A 376 -3.65 18.82 15.72
N ALA A 377 -2.59 18.81 14.91
CA ALA A 377 -2.65 19.05 13.47
C ALA A 377 -3.07 17.80 12.66
N GLY A 378 -3.27 16.67 13.34
CA GLY A 378 -3.52 15.37 12.69
C GLY A 378 -2.29 14.77 12.01
N VAL A 379 -2.50 13.64 11.34
CA VAL A 379 -1.49 12.94 10.55
C VAL A 379 -1.73 13.16 9.05
N GLN A 380 -0.66 13.14 8.26
CA GLN A 380 -0.68 13.44 6.81
C GLN A 380 -0.44 12.21 5.93
N SER A 381 -0.11 11.06 6.52
CA SER A 381 0.12 9.82 5.79
C SER A 381 -0.38 8.60 6.55
N CYS A 382 -0.54 7.50 5.80
CA CYS A 382 -0.78 6.18 6.38
C CYS A 382 0.42 5.71 7.20
N ALA A 383 0.16 4.83 8.17
CA ALA A 383 1.20 4.19 8.95
C ALA A 383 2.07 3.26 8.09
N ARG A 384 3.35 3.16 8.44
CA ARG A 384 4.27 2.12 7.99
C ARG A 384 4.82 1.41 9.21
N TRP A 385 4.57 0.12 9.31
CA TRP A 385 5.05 -0.69 10.44
C TRP A 385 6.55 -0.92 10.39
N SER A 386 7.21 -0.84 11.54
CA SER A 386 8.57 -1.36 11.70
C SER A 386 8.59 -2.88 11.54
N THR A 387 9.72 -3.44 11.19
CA THR A 387 9.88 -4.89 10.95
C THR A 387 9.62 -5.75 12.19
N ASP A 388 9.83 -5.19 13.39
CA ASP A 388 9.59 -5.82 14.69
C ASP A 388 8.15 -5.61 15.23
N ASN A 389 7.29 -4.89 14.49
CA ASN A 389 5.93 -4.52 14.88
C ASN A 389 5.82 -3.65 16.15
N GLN A 390 6.93 -3.09 16.65
CA GLN A 390 6.92 -2.29 17.87
C GLN A 390 6.62 -0.81 17.61
N SER A 391 6.74 -0.36 16.37
CA SER A 391 6.60 1.04 15.99
C SER A 391 5.90 1.21 14.65
N ILE A 392 5.35 2.40 14.46
CA ILE A 392 4.84 2.88 13.17
C ILE A 392 5.57 4.16 12.78
N CYS A 393 5.78 4.34 11.47
CA CYS A 393 6.31 5.58 10.89
C CYS A 393 5.22 6.25 10.04
N TYR A 394 5.11 7.55 10.14
CA TYR A 394 4.11 8.36 9.41
C TYR A 394 4.56 9.82 9.29
N MET A 395 3.77 10.64 8.59
CA MET A 395 4.00 12.08 8.46
C MET A 395 2.98 12.88 9.27
N THR A 396 3.46 13.93 9.92
CA THR A 396 2.68 15.01 10.53
C THR A 396 3.46 16.31 10.44
N GLU A 397 2.79 17.44 10.20
CA GLU A 397 3.40 18.77 10.05
C GLU A 397 4.59 18.78 9.09
N ASN A 398 4.44 18.07 7.96
CA ASN A 398 5.47 17.89 6.94
C ASN A 398 6.83 17.42 7.50
N SER A 399 6.78 16.50 8.44
CA SER A 399 7.92 15.85 9.11
C SER A 399 7.61 14.36 9.25
N ILE A 400 8.64 13.51 9.19
CA ILE A 400 8.52 12.08 9.41
C ILE A 400 8.72 11.78 10.89
N VAL A 401 7.82 10.99 11.44
CA VAL A 401 7.74 10.63 12.86
C VAL A 401 7.73 9.12 13.01
N ILE A 402 8.41 8.61 14.03
CA ILE A 402 8.26 7.23 14.51
C ILE A 402 7.52 7.26 15.84
N CYS A 403 6.50 6.42 15.99
CA CYS A 403 5.72 6.27 17.20
C CYS A 403 5.70 4.81 17.65
N LYS A 404 6.06 4.56 18.91
CA LYS A 404 5.95 3.23 19.54
C LYS A 404 4.49 2.85 19.74
N VAL A 405 4.17 1.60 19.48
CA VAL A 405 2.85 1.00 19.73
C VAL A 405 2.85 0.40 21.14
N SER A 406 2.68 1.24 22.14
CA SER A 406 2.66 0.87 23.58
C SER A 406 1.52 1.61 24.31
N ASP A 407 1.36 1.35 25.61
CA ASP A 407 0.36 1.99 26.47
C ASP A 407 0.92 3.22 27.22
N GLU A 408 2.15 3.62 26.94
CA GLU A 408 2.72 4.85 27.50
C GLU A 408 1.97 6.10 27.00
N PRO A 409 2.02 7.23 27.71
CA PRO A 409 1.49 8.51 27.24
C PRO A 409 2.05 8.88 25.85
N PHE A 410 1.21 9.47 25.01
CA PHE A 410 1.56 9.74 23.60
C PHE A 410 2.85 10.54 23.46
N GLU A 411 3.07 11.56 24.30
CA GLU A 411 4.24 12.44 24.28
C GLU A 411 5.57 11.71 24.49
N LYS A 412 5.52 10.51 25.11
CA LYS A 412 6.70 9.65 25.34
C LYS A 412 6.91 8.61 24.26
N ARG A 413 5.92 8.42 23.38
CA ARG A 413 5.94 7.35 22.35
C ARG A 413 6.48 7.78 21.02
N PHE A 414 6.41 9.07 20.69
CA PHE A 414 6.80 9.51 19.35
C PHE A 414 8.03 10.42 19.39
N HIS A 415 8.81 10.36 18.30
CA HIS A 415 9.91 11.27 18.04
C HIS A 415 10.00 11.59 16.55
N ARG A 416 10.41 12.81 16.23
CA ARG A 416 10.63 13.25 14.85
C ARG A 416 11.98 12.75 14.35
N ILE A 417 11.99 12.10 13.18
CA ILE A 417 13.23 11.64 12.54
C ILE A 417 13.67 12.58 11.40
N THR A 418 12.83 13.51 11.00
CA THR A 418 13.20 14.62 10.11
C THR A 418 12.76 15.94 10.72
N PRO A 419 13.45 17.06 10.47
CA PRO A 419 12.91 18.37 10.78
C PRO A 419 11.66 18.64 9.92
N THR A 420 10.80 19.57 10.35
CA THR A 420 9.72 20.09 9.52
C THR A 420 10.29 20.65 8.24
N SER A 421 9.84 20.15 7.10
CA SER A 421 10.32 20.55 5.77
C SER A 421 9.45 21.66 5.20
N LYS A 422 10.06 22.54 4.39
CA LYS A 422 9.31 23.48 3.54
C LYS A 422 8.88 22.83 2.23
N GLU A 423 9.67 21.86 1.75
CA GLU A 423 9.39 21.06 0.57
C GLU A 423 8.46 19.90 0.94
N GLU A 424 7.59 19.51 0.00
CA GLU A 424 6.68 18.39 0.18
C GLU A 424 7.43 17.07 0.41
N LEU A 425 7.05 16.35 1.46
CA LEU A 425 7.47 14.98 1.74
C LEU A 425 6.37 14.00 1.30
N SER A 426 6.74 12.82 0.83
CA SER A 426 5.80 11.77 0.45
C SER A 426 6.44 10.37 0.50
N ASN A 427 5.63 9.32 0.33
CA ASN A 427 6.07 7.95 0.05
C ASN A 427 7.10 7.36 1.02
N ILE A 428 6.73 7.21 2.28
CA ILE A 428 7.59 6.61 3.31
C ILE A 428 7.70 5.10 3.09
N VAL A 429 8.92 4.55 3.17
CA VAL A 429 9.22 3.11 3.08
C VAL A 429 10.29 2.73 4.11
N TRP A 430 10.04 1.69 4.93
CA TRP A 430 11.04 1.09 5.81
C TRP A 430 12.00 0.18 5.04
N SER A 431 13.28 0.22 5.42
CA SER A 431 14.24 -0.80 4.98
C SER A 431 13.94 -2.16 5.61
N VAL A 432 14.39 -3.22 4.95
CA VAL A 432 14.19 -4.61 5.39
C VAL A 432 14.79 -4.86 6.78
N ASP A 433 15.93 -4.22 7.09
CA ASP A 433 16.61 -4.32 8.39
C ASP A 433 16.05 -3.38 9.47
N GLY A 434 15.06 -2.55 9.13
CA GLY A 434 14.42 -1.60 10.05
C GLY A 434 15.29 -0.41 10.48
N LYS A 435 16.46 -0.21 9.85
CA LYS A 435 17.43 0.84 10.25
C LYS A 435 17.38 2.10 9.41
N THR A 436 16.62 2.08 8.31
CA THR A 436 16.52 3.20 7.39
C THR A 436 15.07 3.42 6.99
N VAL A 437 14.66 4.68 6.90
CA VAL A 437 13.41 5.10 6.30
C VAL A 437 13.72 5.86 5.03
N ALA A 438 13.33 5.31 3.88
CA ALA A 438 13.38 6.01 2.61
C ALA A 438 12.10 6.84 2.41
N PHE A 439 12.22 7.98 1.77
CA PHE A 439 11.08 8.87 1.47
C PHE A 439 11.36 9.75 0.28
N ASN A 440 10.30 10.26 -0.34
CA ASN A 440 10.41 11.29 -1.36
C ASN A 440 10.36 12.69 -0.74
N ARG A 441 11.14 13.59 -1.31
CA ARG A 441 11.12 15.03 -1.05
C ARG A 441 11.20 15.76 -2.37
N SER A 442 10.31 16.72 -2.58
CA SER A 442 10.33 17.58 -3.76
C SER A 442 11.49 18.58 -3.66
N VAL A 443 12.45 18.49 -4.56
CA VAL A 443 13.65 19.37 -4.57
C VAL A 443 13.67 20.19 -5.84
N LYS A 444 13.85 21.49 -5.69
CA LYS A 444 14.09 22.40 -6.80
C LYS A 444 15.60 22.59 -6.97
N THR A 445 16.15 22.07 -8.06
CA THR A 445 17.55 22.29 -8.42
C THR A 445 17.75 23.75 -8.82
N GLU A 446 18.94 24.32 -8.54
CA GLU A 446 19.27 25.68 -8.92
C GLU A 446 19.11 25.87 -10.43
N GLY A 447 18.37 26.93 -10.83
CA GLY A 447 18.04 27.21 -12.24
C GLY A 447 16.88 26.38 -12.82
N ALA A 448 16.37 25.36 -12.13
CA ALA A 448 15.23 24.59 -12.61
C ALA A 448 13.90 25.37 -12.46
N LYS A 449 12.99 25.21 -13.43
CA LYS A 449 11.63 25.78 -13.35
C LYS A 449 10.76 25.03 -12.37
N GLU A 450 10.93 23.71 -12.27
CA GLU A 450 10.11 22.76 -11.52
C GLU A 450 10.90 22.09 -10.40
N ALA A 451 10.19 21.60 -9.37
CA ALA A 451 10.73 20.73 -8.35
C ALA A 451 10.48 19.27 -8.74
N TRP A 452 11.44 18.40 -8.44
CA TRP A 452 11.36 16.97 -8.75
C TRP A 452 11.43 16.16 -7.47
N LYS A 453 10.63 15.10 -7.39
CA LYS A 453 10.71 14.14 -6.29
C LYS A 453 12.05 13.42 -6.32
N GLN A 454 12.84 13.59 -5.27
CA GLN A 454 14.10 12.86 -5.07
C GLN A 454 13.96 11.91 -3.89
N ILE A 455 14.74 10.84 -3.89
CA ILE A 455 14.78 9.86 -2.79
C ILE A 455 15.76 10.35 -1.73
N PHE A 456 15.31 10.36 -0.49
CA PHE A 456 16.09 10.62 0.71
C PHE A 456 16.06 9.41 1.63
N LEU A 457 17.13 9.24 2.40
CA LEU A 457 17.27 8.22 3.43
C LEU A 457 17.43 8.88 4.79
N ALA A 458 16.58 8.53 5.75
CA ALA A 458 16.76 8.79 7.17
C ALA A 458 17.37 7.54 7.81
N LYS A 459 18.69 7.53 8.04
CA LYS A 459 19.42 6.43 8.66
C LYS A 459 19.36 6.57 10.17
N LEU A 460 18.76 5.59 10.85
CA LEU A 460 18.62 5.55 12.31
C LEU A 460 19.94 5.01 12.90
N ILE A 461 20.68 5.86 13.59
CA ILE A 461 21.92 5.48 14.26
C ILE A 461 21.52 5.01 15.67
N GLN A 462 21.68 3.73 15.94
CA GLN A 462 21.50 3.23 17.29
C GLN A 462 22.60 3.80 18.20
N PRO A 463 22.25 4.22 19.44
CA PRO A 463 23.22 4.76 20.40
C PRO A 463 24.27 3.73 20.80
#